data_537b5d20d3403299acac1bc7ec58b4e8
#
_entry.id   537b5d20d3403299acac1bc7ec58b4e8
#
_cell.length_a   1.000
_cell.length_b   1.000
_cell.length_c   1.000
_cell.angle_alpha   90.00
_cell.angle_beta   90.00
_cell.angle_gamma   90.00
#
_symmetry.space_group_name_H-M   'P 1'
#
loop_
_entity.id
_entity.type
_entity.pdbx_description
1 polymer ?
#
loop_
_entity_poly.entity_id
_entity_poly.type
_entity_poly.pdbx_seq_one_letter_code
_entity_poly.pdbx_strand_id
1 'polypeptide(L)'
;MTEPLRNGLPDTPDQDLGFGTVVSRESRQRLLNRDGTFNVRRDGLGFFQSHSAYHFLLTISWPRFLLLTAGAFLLLNAGFGLLYLGLGGEAFSGLPAGQPVFQRFLSLFFFSVHTSATIGYGNMAPVSLAANFAVVLEALVALIGASVTAGVVFARVSRPTAGIIFSERAIIGPLREGRALMLRIANGRDDQVMDVGARIVFARRRLDGRPGRDYFILPLERDRVEMLPLTWTIVHAIDERSPLRELTPEWLRLVDGEFLVLLEAFGETFSQMVHGRTSYQADEVVFGRKFKDIFQHDAPDGILRVDLKRIHELEDAT
;
A
#
# COMPACT_ATOMS: atom_id res chain seq x y z
N MET A 1 28.07 -10.56 -3.08
CA MET A 1 28.93 -10.78 -1.90
C MET A 1 28.31 -9.93 -0.80
N THR A 2 27.30 -10.48 -0.12
CA THR A 2 26.53 -9.84 0.95
C THR A 2 27.19 -10.19 2.26
N GLU A 3 27.63 -9.17 3.01
CA GLU A 3 28.16 -9.35 4.36
C GLU A 3 27.11 -10.03 5.27
N PRO A 4 27.48 -11.02 6.06
CA PRO A 4 26.60 -11.61 7.05
C PRO A 4 26.32 -10.59 8.14
N LEU A 5 25.04 -10.36 8.44
CA LEU A 5 24.56 -9.54 9.54
C LEU A 5 25.28 -9.91 10.83
N ARG A 6 25.98 -8.95 11.42
CA ARG A 6 26.68 -9.08 12.69
C ARG A 6 25.71 -9.49 13.80
N ASN A 7 25.81 -10.73 14.22
CA ASN A 7 25.31 -11.20 15.52
C ASN A 7 26.20 -10.67 16.63
N GLY A 8 25.79 -9.56 17.21
CA GLY A 8 26.47 -8.95 18.35
C GLY A 8 25.69 -7.71 18.76
N LEU A 9 24.68 -7.90 19.61
CA LEU A 9 23.91 -6.79 20.13
C LEU A 9 24.66 -6.11 21.25
N PRO A 10 24.87 -4.79 21.17
CA PRO A 10 25.19 -4.00 22.32
C PRO A 10 23.88 -3.62 23.03
N ASP A 11 23.92 -3.58 24.37
CA ASP A 11 22.93 -2.91 25.23
C ASP A 11 22.79 -1.40 24.96
N THR A 12 23.38 -0.89 23.91
CA THR A 12 23.33 0.52 23.52
C THR A 12 22.21 0.75 22.50
N PRO A 13 21.30 1.70 22.77
CA PRO A 13 20.28 2.06 21.80
C PRO A 13 20.94 2.53 20.51
N ASP A 14 20.47 2.02 19.39
CA ASP A 14 20.89 2.48 18.07
C ASP A 14 20.45 3.95 17.95
N GLN A 15 21.42 4.85 17.77
CA GLN A 15 21.17 6.28 17.91
C GLN A 15 20.29 6.85 16.78
N ASP A 16 20.17 6.16 15.64
CA ASP A 16 19.35 6.58 14.52
C ASP A 16 19.04 5.41 13.56
N LEU A 17 17.80 4.98 13.53
CA LEU A 17 17.30 3.99 12.55
C LEU A 17 17.06 4.60 11.16
N GLY A 18 17.66 5.75 10.83
CA GLY A 18 17.41 6.47 9.59
C GLY A 18 16.15 7.35 9.60
N PHE A 19 15.48 7.49 10.75
CA PHE A 19 14.35 8.40 10.88
C PHE A 19 14.77 9.89 10.96
N GLY A 20 16.07 10.15 11.14
CA GLY A 20 16.62 11.48 11.36
C GLY A 20 16.40 11.99 12.81
N THR A 21 17.34 12.77 13.29
CA THR A 21 17.37 13.25 14.69
C THR A 21 16.16 14.09 15.08
N VAL A 22 15.48 14.75 14.14
CA VAL A 22 14.30 15.59 14.39
C VAL A 22 13.07 14.72 14.64
N VAL A 23 12.81 13.71 13.80
CA VAL A 23 11.65 12.80 13.96
C VAL A 23 11.79 12.01 15.25
N SER A 24 13.00 11.57 15.60
CA SER A 24 13.25 10.86 16.84
C SER A 24 13.12 11.75 18.10
N ARG A 25 13.33 13.07 17.98
CA ARG A 25 13.26 14.02 19.12
C ARG A 25 11.85 14.54 19.39
N GLU A 26 11.05 14.77 18.36
CA GLU A 26 9.78 15.51 18.48
C GLU A 26 8.53 14.63 18.41
N SER A 27 8.65 13.37 18.00
CA SER A 27 7.51 12.46 17.89
C SER A 27 7.02 12.02 19.28
N ARG A 28 5.99 12.71 19.79
CA ARG A 28 5.19 12.31 20.97
C ARG A 28 4.06 11.35 20.60
N GLN A 29 3.88 11.09 19.31
CA GLN A 29 2.80 10.24 18.76
C GLN A 29 3.37 8.98 18.14
N ARG A 30 2.50 8.08 17.76
CA ARG A 30 2.82 6.86 17.02
C ARG A 30 3.71 7.17 15.80
N LEU A 31 4.82 6.45 15.67
CA LEU A 31 5.77 6.63 14.55
C LEU A 31 5.25 6.01 13.26
N LEU A 32 4.69 4.83 13.37
CA LEU A 32 4.21 4.03 12.27
C LEU A 32 2.75 3.64 12.50
N ASN A 33 1.86 3.99 11.58
CA ASN A 33 0.45 3.59 11.66
C ASN A 33 0.28 2.08 11.48
N ARG A 34 -0.87 1.54 11.89
CA ARG A 34 -1.19 0.11 11.74
C ARG A 34 -1.23 -0.34 10.28
N ASP A 35 -1.58 0.54 9.38
CA ASP A 35 -1.58 0.31 7.93
C ASP A 35 -0.18 0.37 7.30
N GLY A 36 0.87 0.59 8.11
CA GLY A 36 2.25 0.66 7.68
C GLY A 36 2.68 2.02 7.10
N THR A 37 1.82 3.04 7.16
CA THR A 37 2.18 4.40 6.76
C THR A 37 2.90 5.12 7.90
N PHE A 38 3.87 5.98 7.57
CA PHE A 38 4.51 6.82 8.57
C PHE A 38 3.58 7.95 9.00
N ASN A 39 3.49 8.20 10.31
CA ASN A 39 2.75 9.31 10.87
C ASN A 39 3.56 10.62 10.77
N VAL A 40 3.96 10.98 9.56
CA VAL A 40 4.73 12.20 9.25
C VAL A 40 4.02 12.99 8.18
N ARG A 41 3.70 14.24 8.47
CA ARG A 41 3.15 15.19 7.51
C ARG A 41 4.30 16.02 6.93
N ARG A 42 4.36 16.12 5.61
CA ARG A 42 5.34 16.94 4.89
C ARG A 42 4.67 18.24 4.47
N ASP A 43 4.96 19.31 5.18
CA ASP A 43 4.48 20.64 4.85
C ASP A 43 5.59 21.42 4.08
N GLY A 44 5.21 22.40 3.28
CA GLY A 44 6.16 23.27 2.56
C GLY A 44 6.51 22.86 1.14
N LEU A 45 5.95 21.78 0.60
CA LEU A 45 6.07 21.43 -0.80
C LEU A 45 4.94 22.07 -1.61
N GLY A 46 5.26 22.71 -2.75
CA GLY A 46 4.24 23.18 -3.70
C GLY A 46 3.37 22.05 -4.21
N PHE A 47 2.12 22.35 -4.57
CA PHE A 47 1.13 21.35 -4.99
C PHE A 47 1.66 20.40 -6.08
N PHE A 48 2.38 20.91 -7.07
CA PHE A 48 2.98 20.11 -8.15
C PHE A 48 4.25 19.35 -7.74
N GLN A 49 4.92 19.74 -6.66
CA GLN A 49 6.11 19.07 -6.16
C GLN A 49 5.74 17.93 -5.18
N SER A 50 4.65 18.09 -4.43
CA SER A 50 4.19 17.11 -3.44
C SER A 50 3.34 16.01 -4.06
N HIS A 51 2.66 16.27 -5.20
CA HIS A 51 1.76 15.34 -5.85
C HIS A 51 2.27 15.00 -7.25
N SER A 52 3.00 13.89 -7.36
CA SER A 52 3.19 13.27 -8.65
C SER A 52 1.82 12.84 -9.20
N ALA A 53 1.39 13.41 -10.34
CA ALA A 53 0.14 13.04 -11.00
C ALA A 53 0.06 11.52 -11.24
N TYR A 54 1.21 10.91 -11.55
CA TYR A 54 1.34 9.47 -11.70
C TYR A 54 1.04 8.73 -10.39
N HIS A 55 1.63 9.17 -9.27
CA HIS A 55 1.37 8.56 -7.96
C HIS A 55 -0.10 8.70 -7.55
N PHE A 56 -0.70 9.86 -7.79
CA PHE A 56 -2.13 10.09 -7.55
C PHE A 56 -2.99 9.11 -8.34
N LEU A 57 -2.74 8.96 -9.65
CA LEU A 57 -3.46 8.02 -10.51
C LEU A 57 -3.30 6.57 -10.05
N LEU A 58 -2.14 6.20 -9.50
CA LEU A 58 -1.90 4.86 -8.97
C LEU A 58 -2.58 4.57 -7.64
N THR A 59 -2.90 5.60 -6.82
CA THR A 59 -3.34 5.42 -5.43
C THR A 59 -4.83 5.68 -5.20
N ILE A 60 -5.51 6.42 -6.07
CA ILE A 60 -6.96 6.65 -5.97
C ILE A 60 -7.75 5.35 -6.09
N SER A 61 -8.97 5.30 -5.52
CA SER A 61 -9.84 4.13 -5.65
C SER A 61 -10.23 3.85 -7.12
N TRP A 62 -10.50 2.57 -7.44
CA TRP A 62 -10.90 2.18 -8.80
C TRP A 62 -12.09 2.98 -9.36
N PRO A 63 -13.20 3.16 -8.61
CA PRO A 63 -14.34 3.96 -9.12
C PRO A 63 -13.95 5.39 -9.47
N ARG A 64 -13.11 6.03 -8.63
CA ARG A 64 -12.63 7.40 -8.90
C ARG A 64 -11.72 7.47 -10.11
N PHE A 65 -10.85 6.47 -10.28
CA PHE A 65 -10.00 6.37 -11.46
C PHE A 65 -10.82 6.23 -12.75
N LEU A 66 -11.79 5.30 -12.77
CA LEU A 66 -12.66 5.11 -13.93
C LEU A 66 -13.49 6.34 -14.24
N LEU A 67 -14.04 7.01 -13.23
CA LEU A 67 -14.79 8.26 -13.40
C LEU A 67 -13.91 9.37 -13.98
N LEU A 68 -12.68 9.51 -13.50
CA LEU A 68 -11.72 10.49 -14.00
C LEU A 68 -11.34 10.22 -15.46
N THR A 69 -11.09 8.97 -15.81
CA THR A 69 -10.75 8.55 -17.18
C THR A 69 -11.93 8.77 -18.13
N ALA A 70 -13.16 8.38 -17.72
CA ALA A 70 -14.36 8.61 -18.49
C ALA A 70 -14.65 10.11 -18.66
N GLY A 71 -14.51 10.90 -17.61
CA GLY A 71 -14.67 12.35 -17.65
C GLY A 71 -13.64 13.01 -18.60
N ALA A 72 -12.36 12.59 -18.54
CA ALA A 72 -11.34 13.09 -19.44
C ALA A 72 -11.64 12.75 -20.91
N PHE A 73 -12.11 11.52 -21.17
CA PHE A 73 -12.53 11.10 -22.50
C PHE A 73 -13.70 11.95 -23.02
N LEU A 74 -14.74 12.16 -22.22
CA LEU A 74 -15.89 12.97 -22.60
C LEU A 74 -15.50 14.44 -22.83
N LEU A 75 -14.65 15.00 -21.99
CA LEU A 75 -14.15 16.38 -22.14
C LEU A 75 -13.31 16.56 -23.41
N LEU A 76 -12.45 15.61 -23.72
CA LEU A 76 -11.67 15.60 -24.95
C LEU A 76 -12.56 15.65 -26.18
N ASN A 77 -13.54 14.73 -26.24
CA ASN A 77 -14.47 14.64 -27.39
C ASN A 77 -15.39 15.85 -27.46
N ALA A 78 -15.80 16.43 -26.35
CA ALA A 78 -16.54 17.69 -26.33
C ALA A 78 -15.70 18.85 -26.88
N GLY A 79 -14.41 18.91 -26.52
CA GLY A 79 -13.47 19.90 -27.06
C GLY A 79 -13.30 19.79 -28.57
N PHE A 80 -13.12 18.57 -29.09
CA PHE A 80 -13.05 18.34 -30.55
C PHE A 80 -14.40 18.59 -31.22
N GLY A 81 -15.53 18.20 -30.62
CA GLY A 81 -16.87 18.53 -31.10
C GLY A 81 -17.10 20.04 -31.25
N LEU A 82 -16.61 20.85 -30.27
CA LEU A 82 -16.65 22.32 -30.37
C LEU A 82 -15.71 22.85 -31.46
N LEU A 83 -14.49 22.27 -31.59
CA LEU A 83 -13.56 22.64 -32.66
C LEU A 83 -14.20 22.38 -34.05
N TYR A 84 -14.81 21.21 -34.22
CA TYR A 84 -15.49 20.84 -35.46
C TYR A 84 -16.71 21.75 -35.75
N LEU A 85 -17.45 22.10 -34.70
CA LEU A 85 -18.54 23.06 -34.84
C LEU A 85 -18.05 24.42 -35.38
N GLY A 86 -16.89 24.88 -34.90
CA GLY A 86 -16.22 26.12 -35.34
C GLY A 86 -15.71 26.07 -36.78
N LEU A 87 -15.40 24.91 -37.34
CA LEU A 87 -14.99 24.75 -38.75
C LEU A 87 -16.16 24.84 -39.73
N GLY A 88 -17.40 24.81 -39.24
CA GLY A 88 -18.60 24.93 -40.05
C GLY A 88 -19.14 23.61 -40.61
N GLY A 89 -20.42 23.60 -40.95
CA GLY A 89 -21.11 22.38 -41.41
C GLY A 89 -20.65 21.85 -42.76
N GLU A 90 -20.10 22.68 -43.62
CA GLU A 90 -19.59 22.30 -44.93
C GLU A 90 -18.22 21.59 -44.87
N ALA A 91 -17.58 21.64 -43.68
CA ALA A 91 -16.31 20.94 -43.45
C ALA A 91 -16.48 19.42 -43.34
N PHE A 92 -17.72 18.94 -43.17
CA PHE A 92 -18.02 17.53 -42.96
C PHE A 92 -19.16 17.08 -43.90
N SER A 93 -18.99 15.94 -44.55
CA SER A 93 -20.05 15.23 -45.24
C SER A 93 -20.89 14.43 -44.25
N GLY A 94 -22.18 14.19 -44.59
CA GLY A 94 -23.11 13.43 -43.75
C GLY A 94 -23.71 14.20 -42.58
N LEU A 95 -23.36 15.48 -42.40
CA LEU A 95 -23.99 16.34 -41.40
C LEU A 95 -25.31 16.88 -41.94
N PRO A 96 -26.48 16.63 -41.28
CA PRO A 96 -27.77 17.13 -41.79
C PRO A 96 -27.80 18.64 -41.78
N ALA A 97 -28.32 19.21 -42.90
CA ALA A 97 -28.49 20.66 -43.04
C ALA A 97 -29.65 21.19 -42.17
N GLY A 98 -29.54 22.45 -41.74
CA GLY A 98 -30.66 23.12 -41.00
C GLY A 98 -30.84 22.70 -39.55
N GLN A 99 -29.94 21.89 -38.98
CA GLN A 99 -30.02 21.53 -37.56
C GLN A 99 -29.74 22.74 -36.66
N PRO A 100 -30.45 22.85 -35.49
CA PRO A 100 -30.10 23.77 -34.43
C PRO A 100 -28.64 23.55 -33.96
N VAL A 101 -27.96 24.60 -33.51
CA VAL A 101 -26.53 24.57 -33.10
C VAL A 101 -26.24 23.48 -32.11
N PHE A 102 -27.12 23.24 -31.12
CA PHE A 102 -26.92 22.18 -30.13
C PHE A 102 -26.97 20.76 -30.74
N GLN A 103 -27.94 20.51 -31.65
CA GLN A 103 -27.99 19.19 -32.35
C GLN A 103 -26.78 18.98 -33.26
N ARG A 104 -26.30 20.04 -33.91
CA ARG A 104 -25.11 20.00 -34.72
C ARG A 104 -23.87 19.68 -33.85
N PHE A 105 -23.76 20.32 -32.67
CA PHE A 105 -22.72 20.01 -31.70
C PHE A 105 -22.78 18.55 -31.28
N LEU A 106 -23.94 18.00 -30.93
CA LEU A 106 -24.07 16.60 -30.54
C LEU A 106 -23.65 15.64 -31.67
N SER A 107 -24.02 15.94 -32.92
CA SER A 107 -23.63 15.13 -34.07
C SER A 107 -22.09 15.10 -34.22
N LEU A 108 -21.45 16.27 -34.07
CA LEU A 108 -19.98 16.40 -34.15
C LEU A 108 -19.26 15.82 -32.90
N PHE A 109 -19.87 15.92 -31.73
CA PHE A 109 -19.41 15.26 -30.52
C PHE A 109 -19.42 13.73 -30.69
N PHE A 110 -20.52 13.15 -31.17
CA PHE A 110 -20.57 11.71 -31.44
C PHE A 110 -19.63 11.30 -32.55
N PHE A 111 -19.42 12.12 -33.59
CA PHE A 111 -18.40 11.89 -34.61
C PHE A 111 -17.00 11.81 -33.97
N SER A 112 -16.66 12.76 -33.07
CA SER A 112 -15.41 12.73 -32.30
C SER A 112 -15.31 11.45 -31.48
N VAL A 113 -16.36 11.05 -30.74
CA VAL A 113 -16.37 9.77 -29.99
C VAL A 113 -16.10 8.56 -30.92
N HIS A 114 -16.76 8.52 -32.09
CA HIS A 114 -16.57 7.40 -33.03
C HIS A 114 -15.16 7.39 -33.64
N THR A 115 -14.55 8.56 -33.81
CA THR A 115 -13.19 8.73 -34.32
C THR A 115 -12.15 8.35 -33.28
N SER A 116 -12.25 8.91 -32.07
CA SER A 116 -11.31 8.68 -30.97
C SER A 116 -11.37 7.24 -30.44
N ALA A 117 -12.55 6.62 -30.45
CA ALA A 117 -12.75 5.21 -30.10
C ALA A 117 -12.46 4.25 -31.27
N THR A 118 -12.01 4.76 -32.42
CA THR A 118 -11.71 3.96 -33.64
C THR A 118 -12.90 3.15 -34.18
N ILE A 119 -14.14 3.59 -33.95
CA ILE A 119 -15.37 2.90 -34.42
C ILE A 119 -15.54 3.08 -35.93
N GLY A 120 -15.51 4.36 -36.40
CA GLY A 120 -15.47 4.69 -37.82
C GLY A 120 -16.67 4.21 -38.64
N TYR A 121 -17.91 4.48 -38.24
CA TYR A 121 -19.11 4.07 -38.96
C TYR A 121 -19.18 4.59 -40.40
N GLY A 122 -18.48 5.68 -40.77
CA GLY A 122 -18.42 6.23 -42.11
C GLY A 122 -19.66 7.02 -42.56
N ASN A 123 -20.62 7.24 -41.69
CA ASN A 123 -21.80 8.07 -41.93
C ASN A 123 -21.51 9.58 -41.95
N MET A 124 -20.40 9.98 -41.38
CA MET A 124 -19.85 11.33 -41.40
C MET A 124 -18.35 11.28 -41.68
N ALA A 125 -17.84 12.20 -42.51
CA ALA A 125 -16.42 12.26 -42.85
C ALA A 125 -15.95 13.71 -43.03
N PRO A 126 -14.67 14.06 -42.70
CA PRO A 126 -14.09 15.37 -42.97
C PRO A 126 -13.85 15.56 -44.46
N VAL A 127 -14.28 16.68 -45.03
CA VAL A 127 -14.06 17.01 -46.45
C VAL A 127 -13.14 18.19 -46.63
N SER A 128 -13.12 19.14 -45.70
CA SER A 128 -12.20 20.27 -45.79
C SER A 128 -10.79 19.89 -45.32
N LEU A 129 -9.78 20.59 -45.81
CA LEU A 129 -8.37 20.37 -45.38
C LEU A 129 -8.22 20.60 -43.87
N ALA A 130 -8.86 21.68 -43.34
CA ALA A 130 -8.80 22.00 -41.92
C ALA A 130 -9.46 20.92 -41.05
N ALA A 131 -10.60 20.35 -41.47
CA ALA A 131 -11.25 19.27 -40.77
C ALA A 131 -10.38 17.98 -40.77
N ASN A 132 -9.74 17.65 -41.89
CA ASN A 132 -8.83 16.52 -41.97
C ASN A 132 -7.63 16.67 -41.01
N PHE A 133 -6.99 17.88 -40.93
CA PHE A 133 -5.91 18.10 -39.96
C PHE A 133 -6.41 18.00 -38.50
N ALA A 134 -7.60 18.51 -38.23
CA ALA A 134 -8.20 18.42 -36.87
C ALA A 134 -8.47 16.94 -36.49
N VAL A 135 -8.97 16.13 -37.40
CA VAL A 135 -9.19 14.68 -37.18
C VAL A 135 -7.86 13.94 -36.98
N VAL A 136 -6.82 14.28 -37.73
CA VAL A 136 -5.47 13.68 -37.52
C VAL A 136 -4.95 14.03 -36.13
N LEU A 137 -5.11 15.28 -35.69
CA LEU A 137 -4.71 15.71 -34.35
C LEU A 137 -5.52 14.97 -33.26
N GLU A 138 -6.85 14.86 -33.45
CA GLU A 138 -7.70 14.10 -32.55
C GLU A 138 -7.27 12.63 -32.43
N ALA A 139 -7.05 11.96 -33.56
CA ALA A 139 -6.63 10.57 -33.61
C ALA A 139 -5.29 10.36 -32.86
N LEU A 140 -4.33 11.29 -33.05
CA LEU A 140 -3.05 11.25 -32.34
C LEU A 140 -3.23 11.41 -30.82
N VAL A 141 -4.01 12.41 -30.39
CA VAL A 141 -4.27 12.67 -28.98
C VAL A 141 -5.03 11.50 -28.34
N ALA A 142 -6.02 10.93 -29.03
CA ALA A 142 -6.78 9.79 -28.57
C ALA A 142 -5.90 8.54 -28.42
N LEU A 143 -5.01 8.26 -29.38
CA LEU A 143 -4.08 7.14 -29.34
C LEU A 143 -3.11 7.26 -28.15
N ILE A 144 -2.54 8.43 -27.93
CA ILE A 144 -1.66 8.71 -26.80
C ILE A 144 -2.44 8.55 -25.48
N GLY A 145 -3.63 9.13 -25.39
CA GLY A 145 -4.48 9.04 -24.21
C GLY A 145 -4.85 7.61 -23.83
N ALA A 146 -5.25 6.81 -24.83
CA ALA A 146 -5.55 5.38 -24.65
C ALA A 146 -4.31 4.60 -24.16
N SER A 147 -3.15 4.85 -24.80
CA SER A 147 -1.88 4.21 -24.41
C SER A 147 -1.45 4.55 -22.99
N VAL A 148 -1.54 5.82 -22.59
CA VAL A 148 -1.24 6.25 -21.21
C VAL A 148 -2.22 5.62 -20.21
N THR A 149 -3.51 5.59 -20.54
CA THR A 149 -4.54 4.97 -19.68
C THR A 149 -4.27 3.47 -19.50
N ALA A 150 -3.97 2.75 -20.58
CA ALA A 150 -3.63 1.33 -20.52
C ALA A 150 -2.36 1.10 -19.68
N GLY A 151 -1.32 1.93 -19.84
CA GLY A 151 -0.11 1.87 -19.01
C GLY A 151 -0.38 2.10 -17.53
N VAL A 152 -1.24 3.05 -17.17
CA VAL A 152 -1.63 3.29 -15.77
C VAL A 152 -2.45 2.12 -15.24
N VAL A 153 -3.41 1.57 -16.00
CA VAL A 153 -4.17 0.37 -15.60
C VAL A 153 -3.23 -0.79 -15.33
N PHE A 154 -2.29 -1.06 -16.24
CA PHE A 154 -1.30 -2.11 -16.07
C PHE A 154 -0.47 -1.89 -14.78
N ALA A 155 0.07 -0.68 -14.58
CA ALA A 155 0.85 -0.35 -13.39
C ALA A 155 0.06 -0.48 -12.08
N ARG A 156 -1.26 -0.23 -12.10
CA ARG A 156 -2.14 -0.42 -10.92
C ARG A 156 -2.37 -1.90 -10.61
N VAL A 157 -2.63 -2.71 -11.64
CA VAL A 157 -2.88 -4.15 -11.48
C VAL A 157 -1.59 -4.87 -11.06
N SER A 158 -0.46 -4.46 -11.64
CA SER A 158 0.86 -5.05 -11.34
C SER A 158 1.50 -4.56 -10.05
N ARG A 159 0.82 -3.69 -9.27
CA ARG A 159 1.37 -3.18 -8.02
C ARG A 159 1.38 -4.27 -6.95
N PRO A 160 2.55 -4.74 -6.52
CA PRO A 160 2.62 -5.77 -5.50
C PRO A 160 2.19 -5.19 -4.15
N THR A 161 1.33 -5.88 -3.46
CA THR A 161 1.04 -5.62 -2.05
C THR A 161 1.38 -6.89 -1.28
N ALA A 162 1.98 -6.76 -0.12
CA ALA A 162 2.44 -7.92 0.65
C ALA A 162 1.31 -8.90 1.01
N GLY A 163 0.05 -8.43 1.06
CA GLY A 163 -1.09 -9.27 1.44
C GLY A 163 -0.97 -9.89 2.84
N ILE A 164 0.02 -9.46 3.63
CA ILE A 164 0.27 -10.01 4.96
C ILE A 164 -0.70 -9.38 5.95
N ILE A 165 -1.40 -10.23 6.68
CA ILE A 165 -2.29 -9.86 7.78
C ILE A 165 -1.49 -9.93 9.07
N PHE A 166 -1.54 -8.87 9.88
CA PHE A 166 -0.96 -8.82 11.22
C PHE A 166 -2.04 -9.03 12.28
N SER A 167 -1.70 -9.70 13.39
CA SER A 167 -2.58 -9.76 14.56
C SER A 167 -2.93 -8.36 15.06
N GLU A 168 -4.15 -8.16 15.55
CA GLU A 168 -4.57 -6.86 16.09
C GLU A 168 -3.78 -6.46 17.34
N ARG A 169 -3.27 -7.43 18.07
CA ARG A 169 -2.53 -7.23 19.31
C ARG A 169 -1.23 -8.00 19.26
N ALA A 170 -0.19 -7.44 19.87
CA ALA A 170 0.96 -8.18 20.31
C ALA A 170 0.71 -8.70 21.73
N ILE A 171 1.38 -9.77 22.11
CA ILE A 171 1.23 -10.33 23.44
C ILE A 171 2.58 -10.48 24.14
N ILE A 172 2.57 -10.30 25.45
CA ILE A 172 3.64 -10.73 26.36
C ILE A 172 3.10 -11.94 27.11
N GLY A 173 3.52 -13.11 26.70
CA GLY A 173 3.03 -14.38 27.24
C GLY A 173 4.15 -15.32 27.67
N PRO A 174 3.81 -16.45 28.31
CA PRO A 174 4.79 -17.46 28.68
C PRO A 174 5.38 -18.10 27.44
N LEU A 175 6.67 -18.37 27.52
CA LEU A 175 7.41 -19.14 26.53
C LEU A 175 8.40 -20.02 27.26
N ARG A 176 8.20 -21.35 27.23
CA ARG A 176 9.01 -22.32 27.98
C ARG A 176 9.08 -21.92 29.48
N GLU A 177 10.27 -21.69 30.02
CA GLU A 177 10.47 -21.26 31.41
C GLU A 177 10.49 -19.72 31.59
N GLY A 178 10.26 -18.96 30.51
CA GLY A 178 10.35 -17.50 30.52
C GLY A 178 9.12 -16.80 29.92
N ARG A 179 9.34 -15.57 29.46
CA ARG A 179 8.35 -14.73 28.78
C ARG A 179 8.84 -14.38 27.38
N ALA A 180 7.91 -14.10 26.50
CA ALA A 180 8.25 -13.58 25.17
C ALA A 180 7.26 -12.51 24.72
N LEU A 181 7.76 -11.60 23.90
CA LEU A 181 6.92 -10.77 23.02
C LEU A 181 6.60 -11.60 21.77
N MET A 182 5.34 -11.71 21.47
CA MET A 182 4.86 -12.47 20.32
C MET A 182 3.85 -11.65 19.52
N LEU A 183 3.90 -11.76 18.22
CA LEU A 183 2.88 -11.30 17.30
C LEU A 183 2.70 -12.33 16.21
N ARG A 184 1.50 -12.40 15.64
CA ARG A 184 1.17 -13.37 14.61
C ARG A 184 0.96 -12.67 13.28
N ILE A 185 1.50 -13.26 12.23
CA ILE A 185 1.25 -12.87 10.85
C ILE A 185 0.64 -14.02 10.07
N ALA A 186 -0.10 -13.69 9.02
CA ALA A 186 -0.63 -14.68 8.09
C ALA A 186 -0.51 -14.18 6.66
N ASN A 187 -0.42 -15.12 5.72
CA ASN A 187 -0.62 -14.84 4.32
C ASN A 187 -2.14 -14.70 4.07
N GLY A 188 -2.59 -13.51 3.70
CA GLY A 188 -4.00 -13.21 3.41
C GLY A 188 -4.38 -13.42 1.94
N ARG A 189 -3.50 -14.03 1.14
CA ARG A 189 -3.70 -14.32 -0.28
C ARG A 189 -3.49 -15.79 -0.58
N ASP A 190 -3.99 -16.22 -1.71
CA ASP A 190 -3.78 -17.57 -2.23
C ASP A 190 -2.42 -17.74 -2.94
N ASP A 191 -1.64 -16.63 -3.09
CA ASP A 191 -0.30 -16.67 -3.66
C ASP A 191 0.75 -17.11 -2.62
N GLN A 192 1.87 -17.63 -3.10
CA GLN A 192 2.96 -18.03 -2.23
C GLN A 192 3.84 -16.82 -1.89
N VAL A 193 4.14 -16.70 -0.61
CA VAL A 193 5.08 -15.71 -0.08
C VAL A 193 6.29 -16.46 0.46
N MET A 194 7.46 -16.16 -0.11
CA MET A 194 8.71 -16.84 0.21
C MET A 194 9.72 -15.86 0.82
N ASP A 195 10.72 -16.44 1.46
CA ASP A 195 11.86 -15.70 2.01
C ASP A 195 11.42 -14.54 2.92
N VAL A 196 10.52 -14.82 3.87
CA VAL A 196 9.94 -13.81 4.74
C VAL A 196 10.88 -13.51 5.89
N GLY A 197 11.51 -12.34 5.84
CA GLY A 197 12.31 -11.78 6.93
C GLY A 197 11.48 -10.86 7.82
N ALA A 198 11.71 -10.93 9.12
CA ALA A 198 11.06 -10.08 10.12
C ALA A 198 12.08 -9.32 10.96
N ARG A 199 11.75 -8.08 11.30
CA ARG A 199 12.52 -7.27 12.25
C ARG A 199 11.54 -6.56 13.17
N ILE A 200 11.81 -6.60 14.47
CA ILE A 200 11.06 -5.82 15.47
C ILE A 200 12.01 -4.81 16.09
N VAL A 201 11.57 -3.56 16.15
CA VAL A 201 12.27 -2.49 16.84
C VAL A 201 11.40 -1.98 17.97
N PHE A 202 11.92 -2.04 19.18
CA PHE A 202 11.29 -1.40 20.32
C PHE A 202 11.73 0.05 20.42
N ALA A 203 10.78 0.97 20.35
CA ALA A 203 10.99 2.40 20.51
C ALA A 203 10.39 2.84 21.86
N ARG A 204 11.16 3.57 22.65
CA ARG A 204 10.67 4.14 23.93
C ARG A 204 11.13 5.58 24.08
N ARG A 205 10.42 6.36 24.87
CA ARG A 205 10.89 7.67 25.28
C ARG A 205 12.18 7.53 26.10
N ARG A 206 13.11 8.45 25.89
CA ARG A 206 14.38 8.49 26.63
C ARG A 206 14.15 8.67 28.12
N LEU A 207 14.89 7.94 28.94
CA LEU A 207 14.80 8.00 30.40
C LEU A 207 15.78 9.01 31.00
N ASP A 208 16.72 9.54 30.21
CA ASP A 208 17.73 10.54 30.65
C ASP A 208 17.20 11.98 30.69
N GLY A 209 15.90 12.19 30.47
CA GLY A 209 15.26 13.51 30.44
C GLY A 209 15.52 14.32 29.16
N ARG A 210 16.33 13.84 28.25
CA ARG A 210 16.56 14.48 26.94
C ARG A 210 15.39 14.21 25.99
N PRO A 211 15.04 15.13 25.13
CA PRO A 211 14.01 14.88 24.12
C PRO A 211 14.47 13.78 23.16
N GLY A 212 13.54 12.89 22.78
CA GLY A 212 13.78 11.83 21.82
C GLY A 212 13.40 10.45 22.31
N ARG A 213 13.64 9.45 21.45
CA ARG A 213 13.38 8.04 21.70
C ARG A 213 14.67 7.24 21.60
N ASP A 214 14.75 6.19 22.40
CA ASP A 214 15.74 5.13 22.25
C ASP A 214 15.14 4.02 21.41
N TYR A 215 15.93 3.41 20.52
CA TYR A 215 15.52 2.33 19.65
C TYR A 215 16.35 1.10 19.92
N PHE A 216 15.70 -0.05 20.05
CA PHE A 216 16.33 -1.34 20.31
C PHE A 216 15.85 -2.34 19.28
N ILE A 217 16.75 -2.91 18.50
CA ILE A 217 16.42 -4.03 17.61
C ILE A 217 16.29 -5.27 18.49
N LEU A 218 15.13 -5.90 18.46
CA LEU A 218 14.86 -7.09 19.25
C LEU A 218 15.33 -8.34 18.50
N PRO A 219 16.23 -9.16 19.08
CA PRO A 219 16.59 -10.45 18.49
C PRO A 219 15.40 -11.39 18.51
N LEU A 220 15.12 -12.01 17.38
CA LEU A 220 14.02 -12.94 17.22
C LEU A 220 14.52 -14.38 17.34
N GLU A 221 13.70 -15.30 17.87
CA GLU A 221 14.03 -16.74 17.87
C GLU A 221 14.24 -17.26 16.44
N ARG A 222 13.45 -16.71 15.51
CA ARG A 222 13.59 -16.91 14.08
C ARG A 222 13.29 -15.57 13.42
N ASP A 223 14.24 -15.03 12.69
CA ASP A 223 14.12 -13.77 11.98
C ASP A 223 13.73 -13.94 10.51
N ARG A 224 13.78 -15.20 9.99
CA ARG A 224 13.45 -15.54 8.61
C ARG A 224 12.77 -16.91 8.51
N VAL A 225 11.84 -17.03 7.60
CA VAL A 225 11.19 -18.28 7.19
C VAL A 225 11.21 -18.38 5.67
N GLU A 226 11.61 -19.55 5.16
CA GLU A 226 11.72 -19.79 3.72
C GLU A 226 10.38 -19.68 3.00
N MET A 227 9.30 -20.11 3.66
CA MET A 227 7.95 -20.13 3.10
C MET A 227 6.95 -19.73 4.18
N LEU A 228 5.96 -18.92 3.81
CA LEU A 228 4.82 -18.55 4.66
C LEU A 228 3.50 -19.07 4.05
N PRO A 229 3.25 -20.37 4.12
CA PRO A 229 2.05 -20.92 3.51
C PRO A 229 0.78 -20.49 4.22
N LEU A 230 0.78 -20.34 5.53
CA LEU A 230 -0.38 -20.04 6.36
C LEU A 230 -0.11 -18.93 7.38
N THR A 231 0.49 -19.27 8.51
CA THR A 231 0.76 -18.32 9.60
C THR A 231 2.15 -18.49 10.18
N TRP A 232 2.67 -17.41 10.74
CA TRP A 232 3.91 -17.42 11.52
C TRP A 232 3.75 -16.55 12.77
N THR A 233 4.07 -17.12 13.93
CA THR A 233 4.22 -16.35 15.17
C THR A 233 5.67 -15.91 15.29
N ILE A 234 5.90 -14.60 15.22
CA ILE A 234 7.19 -13.97 15.41
C ILE A 234 7.42 -13.81 16.90
N VAL A 235 8.56 -14.27 17.40
CA VAL A 235 8.85 -14.40 18.82
C VAL A 235 10.17 -13.72 19.16
N HIS A 236 10.15 -12.83 20.15
CA HIS A 236 11.32 -12.32 20.83
C HIS A 236 11.31 -12.83 22.28
N ALA A 237 12.25 -13.71 22.63
CA ALA A 237 12.40 -14.20 23.99
C ALA A 237 12.89 -13.08 24.91
N ILE A 238 12.22 -12.90 26.05
CA ILE A 238 12.60 -11.90 27.04
C ILE A 238 13.54 -12.58 28.07
N ASP A 239 14.82 -12.53 27.77
CA ASP A 239 15.90 -13.03 28.60
C ASP A 239 16.60 -11.91 29.40
N GLU A 240 17.73 -12.23 30.03
CA GLU A 240 18.52 -11.28 30.81
C GLU A 240 19.12 -10.15 29.98
N ARG A 241 19.31 -10.35 28.67
CA ARG A 241 19.87 -9.36 27.72
C ARG A 241 18.80 -8.55 27.00
N SER A 242 17.53 -8.95 27.16
CA SER A 242 16.45 -8.27 26.50
C SER A 242 16.21 -6.87 27.09
N PRO A 243 16.05 -5.82 26.26
CA PRO A 243 15.63 -4.49 26.73
C PRO A 243 14.24 -4.51 27.34
N LEU A 244 13.50 -5.62 27.23
CA LEU A 244 12.16 -5.82 27.75
C LEU A 244 12.15 -6.59 29.09
N ARG A 245 13.31 -6.84 29.71
CA ARG A 245 13.43 -7.66 30.92
C ARG A 245 12.50 -7.21 32.04
N GLU A 246 12.42 -5.89 32.28
CA GLU A 246 11.60 -5.29 33.32
C GLU A 246 10.24 -4.79 32.82
N LEU A 247 9.81 -5.27 31.64
CA LEU A 247 8.59 -4.81 31.00
C LEU A 247 7.36 -5.17 31.85
N THR A 248 6.62 -4.12 32.26
CA THR A 248 5.28 -4.21 32.80
C THR A 248 4.32 -3.35 31.98
N PRO A 249 2.99 -3.58 32.07
CA PRO A 249 2.02 -2.74 31.37
C PRO A 249 2.15 -1.25 31.73
N GLU A 250 2.41 -0.94 32.99
CA GLU A 250 2.54 0.41 33.52
C GLU A 250 3.81 1.08 32.98
N TRP A 251 4.91 0.34 32.99
CA TRP A 251 6.19 0.85 32.49
C TRP A 251 6.11 1.12 30.97
N LEU A 252 5.49 0.21 30.21
CA LEU A 252 5.34 0.37 28.76
C LEU A 252 4.55 1.63 28.40
N ARG A 253 3.49 1.96 29.18
CA ARG A 253 2.75 3.22 29.02
C ARG A 253 3.57 4.42 29.44
N LEU A 254 4.30 4.32 30.54
CA LEU A 254 5.13 5.42 31.08
C LEU A 254 6.19 5.89 30.08
N VAL A 255 6.78 4.96 29.35
CA VAL A 255 7.85 5.25 28.38
C VAL A 255 7.33 5.49 26.95
N ASP A 256 6.02 5.58 26.75
CA ASP A 256 5.39 5.66 25.43
C ASP A 256 5.95 4.59 24.47
N GLY A 257 6.01 3.35 24.97
CA GLY A 257 6.63 2.22 24.26
C GLY A 257 5.85 1.83 23.01
N GLU A 258 6.58 1.63 21.91
CA GLU A 258 6.03 1.22 20.60
C GLU A 258 6.90 0.13 19.98
N PHE A 259 6.29 -0.93 19.49
CA PHE A 259 6.97 -1.98 18.76
C PHE A 259 6.73 -1.79 17.27
N LEU A 260 7.77 -1.41 16.54
CA LEU A 260 7.76 -1.27 15.09
C LEU A 260 8.08 -2.62 14.47
N VAL A 261 7.23 -3.12 13.59
CA VAL A 261 7.39 -4.41 12.90
C VAL A 261 7.59 -4.15 11.43
N LEU A 262 8.69 -4.68 10.90
CA LEU A 262 9.07 -4.58 9.50
C LEU A 262 9.20 -6.00 8.95
N LEU A 263 8.55 -6.24 7.83
CA LEU A 263 8.63 -7.50 7.10
C LEU A 263 9.13 -7.23 5.69
N GLU A 264 9.99 -8.12 5.22
CA GLU A 264 10.43 -8.19 3.84
C GLU A 264 10.12 -9.60 3.35
N ALA A 265 9.57 -9.72 2.16
CA ALA A 265 9.21 -11.01 1.60
C ALA A 265 9.32 -10.98 0.08
N PHE A 266 9.52 -12.14 -0.54
CA PHE A 266 9.47 -12.30 -1.98
C PHE A 266 8.10 -12.85 -2.39
N GLY A 267 7.37 -12.06 -3.18
CA GLY A 267 6.08 -12.46 -3.77
C GLY A 267 6.29 -13.17 -5.10
N GLU A 268 5.85 -14.41 -5.20
CA GLU A 268 6.04 -15.24 -6.40
C GLU A 268 5.29 -14.67 -7.61
N THR A 269 4.04 -14.25 -7.44
CA THR A 269 3.15 -13.77 -8.51
C THR A 269 3.76 -12.67 -9.38
N PHE A 270 4.50 -11.74 -8.77
CA PHE A 270 5.13 -10.63 -9.50
C PHE A 270 6.66 -10.69 -9.48
N SER A 271 7.24 -11.75 -8.89
CA SER A 271 8.70 -11.93 -8.73
C SER A 271 9.38 -10.69 -8.16
N GLN A 272 8.80 -10.08 -7.13
CA GLN A 272 9.28 -8.83 -6.53
C GLN A 272 9.32 -8.92 -5.00
N MET A 273 10.24 -8.14 -4.42
CA MET A 273 10.26 -7.92 -2.98
C MET A 273 9.05 -7.09 -2.57
N VAL A 274 8.34 -7.56 -1.57
CA VAL A 274 7.21 -6.88 -0.94
C VAL A 274 7.53 -6.57 0.51
N HIS A 275 7.01 -5.45 1.01
CA HIS A 275 7.25 -5.02 2.38
C HIS A 275 5.92 -4.92 3.14
N GLY A 276 5.88 -5.53 4.32
CA GLY A 276 4.81 -5.36 5.30
C GLY A 276 5.31 -4.54 6.49
N ARG A 277 4.48 -3.65 7.00
CA ARG A 277 4.83 -2.85 8.18
C ARG A 277 3.62 -2.65 9.06
N THR A 278 3.84 -2.64 10.36
CA THR A 278 2.84 -2.25 11.35
C THR A 278 3.54 -1.80 12.63
N SER A 279 2.80 -1.26 13.58
CA SER A 279 3.31 -1.06 14.92
C SER A 279 2.29 -1.42 15.99
N TYR A 280 2.77 -1.65 17.21
CA TYR A 280 1.95 -1.89 18.38
C TYR A 280 2.34 -0.91 19.48
N GLN A 281 1.39 -0.11 19.95
CA GLN A 281 1.53 0.77 21.11
C GLN A 281 1.22 0.02 22.40
N ALA A 282 1.47 0.65 23.53
CA ALA A 282 1.31 0.04 24.85
C ALA A 282 -0.10 -0.50 25.15
N ASP A 283 -1.15 0.10 24.61
CA ASP A 283 -2.55 -0.33 24.73
C ASP A 283 -2.92 -1.47 23.78
N GLU A 284 -2.09 -1.74 22.79
CA GLU A 284 -2.22 -2.83 21.82
C GLU A 284 -1.41 -4.08 22.22
N VAL A 285 -0.73 -4.02 23.39
CA VAL A 285 0.03 -5.15 23.95
C VAL A 285 -0.72 -5.77 25.10
N VAL A 286 -1.02 -7.07 25.03
CA VAL A 286 -1.74 -7.81 26.05
C VAL A 286 -0.79 -8.71 26.81
N PHE A 287 -0.88 -8.71 28.14
CA PHE A 287 -0.02 -9.47 29.02
C PHE A 287 -0.73 -10.73 29.53
N GLY A 288 0.05 -11.80 29.75
CA GLY A 288 -0.45 -13.05 30.35
C GLY A 288 -1.39 -13.85 29.45
N ARG A 289 -1.33 -13.63 28.14
CA ARG A 289 -2.15 -14.34 27.16
C ARG A 289 -1.27 -15.11 26.17
N LYS A 290 -1.88 -16.07 25.47
CA LYS A 290 -1.30 -16.74 24.30
C LYS A 290 -2.24 -16.65 23.11
N PHE A 291 -1.71 -16.79 21.90
CA PHE A 291 -2.54 -16.91 20.71
C PHE A 291 -3.26 -18.23 20.69
N LYS A 292 -4.57 -18.20 20.45
CA LYS A 292 -5.38 -19.39 20.29
C LYS A 292 -4.96 -20.16 19.05
N ASP A 293 -5.06 -21.48 19.12
CA ASP A 293 -4.89 -22.33 17.94
C ASP A 293 -6.03 -22.06 16.95
N ILE A 294 -5.66 -21.81 15.70
CA ILE A 294 -6.58 -21.50 14.61
C ILE A 294 -6.57 -22.55 13.51
N PHE A 295 -5.80 -23.63 13.72
CA PHE A 295 -5.77 -24.74 12.79
C PHE A 295 -6.97 -25.66 13.00
N GLN A 296 -7.56 -26.12 11.90
CA GLN A 296 -8.60 -27.14 11.89
C GLN A 296 -7.93 -28.49 11.61
N HIS A 297 -7.71 -29.27 12.67
CA HIS A 297 -6.99 -30.55 12.60
C HIS A 297 -7.83 -31.70 12.04
N ASP A 298 -9.17 -31.60 12.06
CA ASP A 298 -10.10 -32.71 11.78
C ASP A 298 -10.75 -32.61 10.38
N ALA A 299 -10.05 -32.03 9.39
CA ALA A 299 -10.60 -31.96 8.04
C ALA A 299 -10.61 -33.38 7.39
N PRO A 300 -11.76 -33.90 6.97
CA PRO A 300 -11.89 -35.29 6.46
C PRO A 300 -11.13 -35.48 5.12
N ASP A 301 -10.74 -34.43 4.46
CA ASP A 301 -9.98 -34.42 3.20
C ASP A 301 -8.46 -34.39 3.39
N GLY A 302 -7.97 -34.39 4.63
CA GLY A 302 -6.55 -34.31 4.96
C GLY A 302 -5.89 -32.95 4.65
N ILE A 303 -6.68 -31.92 4.30
CA ILE A 303 -6.19 -30.58 4.01
C ILE A 303 -6.13 -29.77 5.31
N LEU A 304 -4.96 -29.26 5.65
CA LEU A 304 -4.81 -28.34 6.78
C LEU A 304 -5.50 -27.02 6.48
N ARG A 305 -6.51 -26.68 7.26
CA ARG A 305 -7.26 -25.44 7.13
C ARG A 305 -6.96 -24.50 8.27
N VAL A 306 -6.89 -23.20 7.95
CA VAL A 306 -6.69 -22.10 8.91
C VAL A 306 -7.82 -21.11 8.76
N ASP A 307 -8.45 -20.76 9.87
CA ASP A 307 -9.41 -19.65 9.89
C ASP A 307 -8.69 -18.32 10.15
N LEU A 308 -8.38 -17.60 9.08
CA LEU A 308 -7.67 -16.33 9.16
C LEU A 308 -8.45 -15.22 9.90
N LYS A 309 -9.77 -15.37 10.06
CA LYS A 309 -10.56 -14.41 10.86
C LYS A 309 -10.23 -14.52 12.35
N ARG A 310 -9.71 -15.67 12.76
CA ARG A 310 -9.36 -15.97 14.14
C ARG A 310 -7.90 -15.67 14.49
N ILE A 311 -7.12 -15.10 13.57
CA ILE A 311 -5.70 -14.76 13.78
C ILE A 311 -5.49 -13.83 14.99
N HIS A 312 -6.51 -13.07 15.35
CA HIS A 312 -6.51 -12.11 16.46
C HIS A 312 -6.93 -12.72 17.79
N GLU A 313 -7.46 -13.94 17.80
CA GLU A 313 -7.99 -14.57 19.02
C GLU A 313 -6.88 -14.90 19.99
N LEU A 314 -7.15 -14.58 21.25
CA LEU A 314 -6.29 -14.85 22.38
C LEU A 314 -7.01 -15.75 23.38
N GLU A 315 -6.24 -16.55 24.10
CA GLU A 315 -6.72 -17.35 25.22
C GLU A 315 -5.85 -17.16 26.45
N ASP A 316 -6.35 -17.55 27.62
CA ASP A 316 -5.58 -17.48 28.86
C ASP A 316 -4.35 -18.38 28.76
N ALA A 317 -3.22 -17.86 29.20
CA ALA A 317 -2.02 -18.66 29.36
C ALA A 317 -2.18 -19.49 30.65
N THR A 318 -2.67 -20.71 30.49
CA THR A 318 -2.68 -21.73 31.56
C THR A 318 -1.31 -22.36 31.68
#